data_0d72ef858b630cc7482332113a10d465
#
_entry.id   0d72ef858b630cc7482332113a10d465
#
_cell.length_a   1.000
_cell.length_b   1.000
_cell.length_c   1.000
_cell.angle_alpha   90.00
_cell.angle_beta   90.00
_cell.angle_gamma   90.00
#
_symmetry.space_group_name_H-M   'P 1'
#
loop_
_entity.id
_entity.type
_entity.pdbx_description
1 polymer ?
#
loop_
_entity_poly.entity_id
_entity_poly.type
_entity_poly.pdbx_seq_one_letter_code
_entity_poly.pdbx_strand_id
1 'polypeptide(L)'
;GASGDSEAHYFMITQMKKTVSRGKTPMTKKEKLQHILETLDKIYGTTKDGFYHNQDWQLLTAIMLSAQSTDKQVDEALPGLFGRFPTAEEVAQAPVEEIEEYIRSVGLYKNKAKNMKKCCEQLVKDYGGKVPDTLEEVLKLAGVGRKTATLFLADAYGIPGVTVDTHVFRISHRLGWAKGKNPQQTEQELMKVLPRDHWNRINFQLIYLGREICTARKAKCTQCPLQEWCEKNL
;
A
#
# COMPACT_ATOMS: atom_id res chain seq x y z
N GLY A 1 -16.61 5.68 -3.36
CA GLY A 1 -15.78 6.85 -3.16
C GLY A 1 -15.24 6.94 -1.75
N ALA A 2 -14.13 7.66 -1.54
CA ALA A 2 -13.43 7.74 -0.26
C ALA A 2 -14.27 8.26 0.94
N SER A 3 -15.40 8.93 0.70
CA SER A 3 -16.30 9.39 1.77
C SER A 3 -17.20 8.29 2.32
N GLY A 4 -17.61 7.35 1.50
CA GLY A 4 -18.48 6.24 1.93
C GLY A 4 -17.72 5.21 2.79
N ASP A 5 -16.45 4.99 2.48
CA ASP A 5 -15.62 4.05 3.24
C ASP A 5 -15.36 4.57 4.66
N SER A 6 -15.14 5.88 4.82
CA SER A 6 -14.89 6.50 6.13
C SER A 6 -16.11 6.44 7.07
N GLU A 7 -17.32 6.60 6.54
CA GLU A 7 -18.55 6.50 7.33
C GLU A 7 -18.82 5.06 7.80
N ALA A 8 -18.60 4.08 6.91
CA ALA A 8 -18.73 2.67 7.24
C ALA A 8 -17.72 2.25 8.32
N HIS A 9 -16.47 2.67 8.21
CA HIS A 9 -15.43 2.42 9.21
C HIS A 9 -15.80 3.05 10.56
N TYR A 10 -16.26 4.30 10.57
CA TYR A 10 -16.69 4.98 11.79
C TYR A 10 -17.83 4.24 12.50
N PHE A 11 -18.83 3.79 11.76
CA PHE A 11 -19.94 3.01 12.30
C PHE A 11 -19.44 1.71 12.95
N MET A 12 -18.59 0.93 12.27
CA MET A 12 -18.03 -0.30 12.80
C MET A 12 -17.18 -0.06 14.06
N ILE A 13 -16.34 0.97 14.05
CA ILE A 13 -15.54 1.36 15.22
C ILE A 13 -16.42 1.68 16.43
N THR A 14 -17.53 2.38 16.21
CA THR A 14 -18.47 2.75 17.27
C THR A 14 -19.18 1.53 17.86
N GLN A 15 -19.55 0.55 17.02
CA GLN A 15 -20.19 -0.69 17.47
C GLN A 15 -19.22 -1.55 18.29
N MET A 16 -17.95 -1.67 17.87
CA MET A 16 -16.97 -2.50 18.56
C MET A 16 -16.65 -2.02 19.98
N LYS A 17 -16.70 -0.71 20.24
CA LYS A 17 -16.49 -0.16 21.58
C LYS A 17 -17.54 -0.58 22.61
N LYS A 18 -18.73 -1.01 22.17
CA LYS A 18 -19.83 -1.44 23.06
C LYS A 18 -19.67 -2.87 23.58
N THR A 19 -18.78 -3.66 22.99
CA THR A 19 -18.67 -5.11 23.25
C THR A 19 -17.49 -5.54 24.11
N VAL A 20 -16.64 -4.63 24.55
CA VAL A 20 -15.42 -4.98 25.30
C VAL A 20 -15.75 -5.22 26.78
N SER A 21 -15.79 -6.48 27.20
CA SER A 21 -15.84 -6.88 28.59
C SER A 21 -14.43 -6.91 29.21
N ARG A 22 -14.28 -6.34 30.38
CA ARG A 22 -13.01 -6.27 31.14
C ARG A 22 -12.60 -7.68 31.62
N GLY A 23 -11.68 -8.32 30.94
CA GLY A 23 -10.95 -9.50 31.43
C GLY A 23 -9.89 -9.12 32.46
N LYS A 24 -9.75 -9.90 33.53
CA LYS A 24 -8.92 -9.58 34.71
C LYS A 24 -7.44 -10.02 34.61
N THR A 25 -6.98 -10.59 33.52
CA THR A 25 -5.58 -11.08 33.38
C THR A 25 -4.81 -10.19 32.41
N PRO A 26 -3.57 -9.78 32.73
CA PRO A 26 -2.77 -9.01 31.78
C PRO A 26 -2.47 -9.84 30.54
N MET A 27 -2.81 -9.28 29.37
CA MET A 27 -2.57 -9.95 28.08
C MET A 27 -1.09 -9.93 27.71
N THR A 28 -0.63 -11.03 27.09
CA THR A 28 0.70 -11.10 26.48
C THR A 28 0.77 -10.19 25.24
N LYS A 29 1.99 -9.86 24.83
CA LYS A 29 2.20 -9.11 23.57
C LYS A 29 1.58 -9.82 22.35
N LYS A 30 1.66 -11.14 22.31
CA LYS A 30 1.08 -11.97 21.25
C LYS A 30 -0.44 -11.89 21.22
N GLU A 31 -1.09 -11.95 22.38
CA GLU A 31 -2.55 -11.82 22.51
C GLU A 31 -3.02 -10.42 22.08
N LYS A 32 -2.31 -9.37 22.50
CA LYS A 32 -2.60 -8.00 22.07
C LYS A 32 -2.46 -7.84 20.56
N LEU A 33 -1.39 -8.38 19.95
CA LEU A 33 -1.19 -8.38 18.52
C LEU A 33 -2.36 -9.06 17.80
N GLN A 34 -2.77 -10.23 18.26
CA GLN A 34 -3.89 -10.95 17.67
C GLN A 34 -5.18 -10.15 17.69
N HIS A 35 -5.51 -9.53 18.82
CA HIS A 35 -6.70 -8.66 18.94
C HIS A 35 -6.63 -7.45 17.99
N ILE A 36 -5.46 -6.83 17.86
CA ILE A 36 -5.25 -5.73 16.92
C ILE A 36 -5.49 -6.17 15.48
N LEU A 37 -4.89 -7.29 15.07
CA LEU A 37 -5.01 -7.79 13.70
C LEU A 37 -6.44 -8.20 13.37
N GLU A 38 -7.13 -8.89 14.26
CA GLU A 38 -8.54 -9.24 14.09
C GLU A 38 -9.44 -8.00 13.99
N THR A 39 -9.15 -6.97 14.79
CA THR A 39 -9.87 -5.71 14.76
C THR A 39 -9.67 -4.97 13.45
N LEU A 40 -8.43 -4.89 12.96
CA LEU A 40 -8.10 -4.29 11.66
C LEU A 40 -8.80 -5.04 10.52
N ASP A 41 -8.81 -6.36 10.55
CA ASP A 41 -9.50 -7.17 9.55
C ASP A 41 -11.01 -6.91 9.53
N LYS A 42 -11.63 -6.78 10.70
CA LYS A 42 -13.08 -6.49 10.80
C LYS A 42 -13.44 -5.11 10.28
N ILE A 43 -12.62 -4.09 10.55
CA ILE A 43 -12.92 -2.70 10.19
C ILE A 43 -12.56 -2.43 8.72
N TYR A 44 -11.37 -2.83 8.29
CA TYR A 44 -10.82 -2.44 6.99
C TYR A 44 -10.84 -3.55 5.95
N GLY A 45 -11.21 -4.77 6.34
CA GLY A 45 -11.19 -5.94 5.46
C GLY A 45 -9.80 -6.52 5.25
N THR A 46 -9.74 -7.63 4.53
CA THR A 46 -8.52 -8.39 4.27
C THR A 46 -8.01 -8.23 2.84
N THR A 47 -8.80 -7.60 1.97
CA THR A 47 -8.47 -7.35 0.57
C THR A 47 -8.68 -5.88 0.25
N LYS A 48 -7.82 -5.34 -0.59
CA LYS A 48 -7.94 -3.99 -1.14
C LYS A 48 -8.36 -4.07 -2.59
N ASP A 49 -9.24 -3.18 -3.03
CA ASP A 49 -9.55 -2.98 -4.44
C ASP A 49 -8.28 -2.55 -5.18
N GLY A 50 -7.93 -3.28 -6.23
CA GLY A 50 -6.77 -2.98 -7.04
C GLY A 50 -7.05 -1.96 -8.13
N PHE A 51 -6.00 -1.50 -8.80
CA PHE A 51 -6.12 -0.68 -9.99
C PHE A 51 -6.63 -1.49 -11.19
N TYR A 52 -7.38 -0.82 -12.08
CA TYR A 52 -7.74 -1.42 -13.34
C TYR A 52 -6.48 -1.82 -14.14
N HIS A 53 -6.43 -3.08 -14.55
CA HIS A 53 -5.35 -3.60 -15.39
C HIS A 53 -5.75 -4.91 -16.06
N ASN A 54 -5.18 -5.18 -17.23
CA ASN A 54 -5.35 -6.44 -17.95
C ASN A 54 -4.05 -7.25 -18.03
N GLN A 55 -2.91 -6.62 -17.75
CA GLN A 55 -1.58 -7.23 -17.86
C GLN A 55 -0.70 -6.78 -16.69
N ASP A 56 0.35 -7.54 -16.40
CA ASP A 56 1.29 -7.29 -15.31
C ASP A 56 2.00 -5.93 -15.41
N TRP A 57 2.48 -5.56 -16.60
CA TRP A 57 3.13 -4.26 -16.80
C TRP A 57 2.17 -3.08 -16.56
N GLN A 58 0.89 -3.27 -16.82
CA GLN A 58 -0.14 -2.27 -16.54
C GLN A 58 -0.33 -2.08 -15.03
N LEU A 59 -0.36 -3.18 -14.28
CA LEU A 59 -0.41 -3.13 -12.81
C LEU A 59 0.82 -2.43 -12.23
N LEU A 60 2.02 -2.79 -12.70
CA LEU A 60 3.26 -2.13 -12.28
C LEU A 60 3.22 -0.63 -12.56
N THR A 61 2.79 -0.25 -13.75
CA THR A 61 2.61 1.15 -14.14
C THR A 61 1.63 1.88 -13.22
N ALA A 62 0.49 1.28 -12.93
CA ALA A 62 -0.51 1.87 -12.03
C ALA A 62 0.06 2.14 -10.63
N ILE A 63 0.82 1.19 -10.08
CA ILE A 63 1.47 1.36 -8.78
C ILE A 63 2.53 2.47 -8.84
N MET A 64 3.32 2.53 -9.90
CA MET A 64 4.31 3.61 -10.11
C MET A 64 3.64 4.98 -10.17
N LEU A 65 2.52 5.10 -10.87
CA LEU A 65 1.77 6.35 -10.99
C LEU A 65 1.15 6.78 -9.65
N SER A 66 0.82 5.85 -8.77
CA SER A 66 0.21 6.15 -7.47
C SER A 66 1.17 6.77 -6.45
N ALA A 67 2.48 6.70 -6.67
CA ALA A 67 3.45 7.32 -5.79
C ALA A 67 3.26 8.86 -5.76
N GLN A 68 3.06 9.42 -4.57
CA GLN A 68 2.80 10.87 -4.37
C GLN A 68 1.59 11.40 -5.18
N SER A 69 0.61 10.54 -5.42
CA SER A 69 -0.66 10.88 -6.05
C SER A 69 -1.80 10.16 -5.35
N THR A 70 -3.03 10.64 -5.52
CA THR A 70 -4.20 9.92 -5.00
C THR A 70 -4.55 8.76 -5.92
N ASP A 71 -5.04 7.66 -5.36
CA ASP A 71 -5.52 6.51 -6.13
C ASP A 71 -6.64 6.92 -7.11
N LYS A 72 -7.47 7.88 -6.73
CA LYS A 72 -8.52 8.44 -7.58
C LYS A 72 -7.96 9.06 -8.86
N GLN A 73 -6.91 9.89 -8.75
CA GLN A 73 -6.27 10.51 -9.92
C GLN A 73 -5.69 9.45 -10.86
N VAL A 74 -5.08 8.41 -10.30
CA VAL A 74 -4.54 7.29 -11.09
C VAL A 74 -5.67 6.51 -11.75
N ASP A 75 -6.69 6.08 -11.02
CA ASP A 75 -7.83 5.34 -11.56
C ASP A 75 -8.54 6.07 -12.70
N GLU A 76 -8.66 7.38 -12.61
CA GLU A 76 -9.26 8.21 -13.66
C GLU A 76 -8.38 8.26 -14.94
N ALA A 77 -7.05 8.17 -14.80
CA ALA A 77 -6.11 8.23 -15.93
C ALA A 77 -5.94 6.88 -16.65
N LEU A 78 -6.04 5.75 -15.94
CA LEU A 78 -5.70 4.43 -16.48
C LEU A 78 -6.52 4.00 -17.70
N PRO A 79 -7.85 4.18 -17.77
CA PRO A 79 -8.62 3.74 -18.94
C PRO A 79 -8.17 4.41 -20.24
N GLY A 80 -7.93 5.70 -20.23
CA GLY A 80 -7.41 6.44 -21.37
C GLY A 80 -5.99 6.03 -21.75
N LEU A 81 -5.13 5.90 -20.75
CA LEU A 81 -3.75 5.50 -20.93
C LEU A 81 -3.63 4.11 -21.57
N PHE A 82 -4.27 3.12 -21.01
CA PHE A 82 -4.20 1.74 -21.50
C PHE A 82 -5.06 1.51 -22.75
N GLY A 83 -6.05 2.35 -23.00
CA GLY A 83 -6.77 2.38 -24.27
C GLY A 83 -5.87 2.83 -25.42
N ARG A 84 -5.05 3.84 -25.19
CA ARG A 84 -4.09 4.35 -26.19
C ARG A 84 -2.86 3.44 -26.33
N PHE A 85 -2.36 2.91 -25.21
CA PHE A 85 -1.17 2.05 -25.15
C PHE A 85 -1.53 0.70 -24.53
N PRO A 86 -2.13 -0.23 -25.31
CA PRO A 86 -2.54 -1.53 -24.74
C PRO A 86 -1.38 -2.49 -24.50
N THR A 87 -0.18 -2.23 -25.03
CA THR A 87 1.00 -3.09 -24.86
C THR A 87 2.22 -2.29 -24.37
N ALA A 88 3.13 -2.99 -23.68
CA ALA A 88 4.40 -2.40 -23.23
C ALA A 88 5.25 -1.92 -24.43
N GLU A 89 5.20 -2.62 -25.55
CA GLU A 89 5.90 -2.27 -26.80
C GLU A 89 5.44 -0.91 -27.31
N GLU A 90 4.15 -0.62 -27.28
CA GLU A 90 3.62 0.66 -27.73
C GLU A 90 4.06 1.81 -26.83
N VAL A 91 4.12 1.60 -25.53
CA VAL A 91 4.68 2.59 -24.58
C VAL A 91 6.17 2.81 -24.85
N ALA A 92 6.92 1.74 -25.05
CA ALA A 92 8.35 1.81 -25.32
C ALA A 92 8.68 2.64 -26.58
N GLN A 93 7.83 2.59 -27.58
CA GLN A 93 8.01 3.28 -28.87
C GLN A 93 7.40 4.69 -28.89
N ALA A 94 6.51 5.03 -27.96
CA ALA A 94 5.82 6.31 -27.95
C ALA A 94 6.75 7.48 -27.58
N PRO A 95 6.54 8.67 -28.15
CA PRO A 95 7.15 9.88 -27.63
C PRO A 95 6.72 10.11 -26.17
N VAL A 96 7.65 10.51 -25.31
CA VAL A 96 7.34 10.74 -23.89
C VAL A 96 6.25 11.81 -23.70
N GLU A 97 6.20 12.80 -24.58
CA GLU A 97 5.20 13.88 -24.56
C GLU A 97 3.78 13.34 -24.77
N GLU A 98 3.61 12.31 -25.57
CA GLU A 98 2.32 11.66 -25.78
C GLU A 98 1.87 10.91 -24.52
N ILE A 99 2.79 10.22 -23.84
CA ILE A 99 2.48 9.56 -22.57
C ILE A 99 2.07 10.59 -21.51
N GLU A 100 2.78 11.72 -21.44
CA GLU A 100 2.47 12.81 -20.51
C GLU A 100 1.03 13.31 -20.63
N GLU A 101 0.48 13.37 -21.85
CA GLU A 101 -0.89 13.83 -22.08
C GLU A 101 -1.94 12.99 -21.35
N TYR A 102 -1.73 11.69 -21.26
CA TYR A 102 -2.67 10.75 -20.63
C TYR A 102 -2.56 10.71 -19.10
N ILE A 103 -1.45 11.18 -18.53
CA ILE A 103 -1.22 11.17 -17.08
C ILE A 103 -1.01 12.55 -16.48
N ARG A 104 -1.43 13.60 -17.18
CA ARG A 104 -1.19 15.00 -16.78
C ARG A 104 -1.81 15.37 -15.42
N SER A 105 -2.90 14.72 -15.04
CA SER A 105 -3.55 14.88 -13.74
C SER A 105 -2.82 14.20 -12.57
N VAL A 106 -1.87 13.32 -12.89
CA VAL A 106 -1.09 12.57 -11.89
C VAL A 106 0.08 13.43 -11.41
N GLY A 107 0.31 13.45 -10.09
CA GLY A 107 1.45 14.17 -9.51
C GLY A 107 2.78 13.70 -10.08
N LEU A 108 3.69 14.63 -10.34
CA LEU A 108 5.02 14.37 -10.93
C LEU A 108 4.94 13.66 -12.32
N TYR A 109 3.94 13.99 -13.09
CA TYR A 109 3.62 13.27 -14.34
C TYR A 109 4.76 13.24 -15.35
N LYS A 110 5.55 14.30 -15.49
CA LYS A 110 6.68 14.36 -16.44
C LYS A 110 7.75 13.30 -16.11
N ASN A 111 8.14 13.21 -14.85
CA ASN A 111 9.11 12.23 -14.39
C ASN A 111 8.54 10.82 -14.47
N LYS A 112 7.27 10.65 -14.12
CA LYS A 112 6.57 9.36 -14.22
C LYS A 112 6.44 8.88 -15.66
N ALA A 113 6.11 9.76 -16.61
CA ALA A 113 6.07 9.42 -18.03
C ALA A 113 7.43 8.95 -18.55
N LYS A 114 8.49 9.64 -18.20
CA LYS A 114 9.87 9.26 -18.55
C LYS A 114 10.25 7.89 -17.98
N ASN A 115 9.97 7.65 -16.71
CA ASN A 115 10.23 6.37 -16.06
C ASN A 115 9.38 5.25 -16.65
N MET A 116 8.10 5.49 -16.91
CA MET A 116 7.19 4.54 -17.52
C MET A 116 7.70 4.08 -18.89
N LYS A 117 8.11 5.01 -19.75
CA LYS A 117 8.70 4.70 -21.06
C LYS A 117 9.96 3.85 -20.91
N LYS A 118 10.89 4.27 -20.09
CA LYS A 118 12.15 3.56 -19.85
C LYS A 118 11.91 2.17 -19.26
N CYS A 119 10.99 2.03 -18.32
CA CYS A 119 10.59 0.75 -17.75
C CYS A 119 10.07 -0.20 -18.85
N CYS A 120 9.17 0.26 -19.70
CA CYS A 120 8.64 -0.55 -20.79
C CYS A 120 9.71 -0.92 -21.82
N GLU A 121 10.64 -0.02 -22.14
CA GLU A 121 11.80 -0.34 -22.99
C GLU A 121 12.64 -1.47 -22.38
N GLN A 122 12.89 -1.44 -21.07
CA GLN A 122 13.60 -2.51 -20.36
C GLN A 122 12.83 -3.84 -20.40
N LEU A 123 11.51 -3.81 -20.16
CA LEU A 123 10.66 -5.00 -20.19
C LEU A 123 10.69 -5.66 -21.56
N VAL A 124 10.57 -4.88 -22.63
CA VAL A 124 10.60 -5.38 -24.01
C VAL A 124 11.96 -5.96 -24.37
N LYS A 125 13.02 -5.25 -24.00
CA LYS A 125 14.39 -5.65 -24.34
C LYS A 125 14.87 -6.88 -23.57
N ASP A 126 14.65 -6.92 -22.26
CA ASP A 126 15.31 -7.87 -21.37
C ASP A 126 14.39 -8.96 -20.83
N TYR A 127 13.07 -8.77 -20.88
CA TYR A 127 12.09 -9.64 -20.21
C TYR A 127 10.93 -10.11 -21.12
N GLY A 128 11.05 -9.95 -22.42
CA GLY A 128 10.01 -10.35 -23.38
C GLY A 128 8.66 -9.67 -23.18
N GLY A 129 8.65 -8.45 -22.65
CA GLY A 129 7.43 -7.67 -22.38
C GLY A 129 6.72 -8.05 -21.07
N LYS A 130 7.26 -8.98 -20.29
CA LYS A 130 6.71 -9.40 -18.98
C LYS A 130 7.49 -8.80 -17.83
N VAL A 131 6.81 -8.55 -16.71
CA VAL A 131 7.48 -8.11 -15.48
C VAL A 131 8.08 -9.33 -14.77
N PRO A 132 9.37 -9.26 -14.36
CA PRO A 132 9.99 -10.34 -13.59
C PRO A 132 9.31 -10.57 -12.25
N ASP A 133 9.52 -11.74 -11.65
CA ASP A 133 8.86 -12.22 -10.44
C ASP A 133 9.76 -12.23 -9.19
N THR A 134 10.93 -11.60 -9.25
CA THR A 134 11.84 -11.46 -8.11
C THR A 134 12.04 -10.00 -7.74
N LEU A 135 12.19 -9.73 -6.45
CA LEU A 135 12.46 -8.39 -5.94
C LEU A 135 13.72 -7.78 -6.57
N GLU A 136 14.78 -8.57 -6.68
CA GLU A 136 16.05 -8.14 -7.26
C GLU A 136 15.88 -7.62 -8.69
N GLU A 137 15.18 -8.37 -9.54
CA GLU A 137 14.96 -8.01 -10.95
C GLU A 137 13.98 -6.83 -11.09
N VAL A 138 12.90 -6.81 -10.33
CA VAL A 138 11.90 -5.71 -10.39
C VAL A 138 12.53 -4.38 -9.96
N LEU A 139 13.43 -4.39 -8.98
CA LEU A 139 14.14 -3.19 -8.54
C LEU A 139 15.08 -2.58 -9.59
N LYS A 140 15.47 -3.33 -10.61
CA LYS A 140 16.30 -2.82 -11.73
C LYS A 140 15.49 -1.98 -12.72
N LEU A 141 14.17 -2.05 -12.68
CA LEU A 141 13.31 -1.31 -13.61
C LEU A 141 13.25 0.18 -13.24
N ALA A 142 13.22 1.02 -14.27
CA ALA A 142 13.17 2.47 -14.10
C ALA A 142 11.93 2.91 -13.33
N GLY A 143 12.12 3.76 -12.33
CA GLY A 143 11.04 4.30 -11.52
C GLY A 143 10.47 3.35 -10.47
N VAL A 144 11.06 2.16 -10.31
CA VAL A 144 10.60 1.14 -9.34
C VAL A 144 11.49 1.16 -8.11
N GLY A 145 10.94 1.65 -7.00
CA GLY A 145 11.55 1.52 -5.69
C GLY A 145 11.08 0.25 -4.95
N ARG A 146 11.62 0.02 -3.76
CA ARG A 146 11.31 -1.17 -2.96
C ARG A 146 9.82 -1.28 -2.62
N LYS A 147 9.17 -0.18 -2.27
CA LYS A 147 7.74 -0.14 -1.97
C LYS A 147 6.90 -0.59 -3.17
N THR A 148 7.15 0.00 -4.34
CA THR A 148 6.46 -0.36 -5.59
C THR A 148 6.68 -1.83 -5.94
N ALA A 149 7.92 -2.30 -5.87
CA ALA A 149 8.26 -3.70 -6.16
C ALA A 149 7.56 -4.67 -5.22
N THR A 150 7.55 -4.40 -3.92
CA THR A 150 6.90 -5.25 -2.92
C THR A 150 5.39 -5.35 -3.14
N LEU A 151 4.73 -4.21 -3.38
CA LEU A 151 3.29 -4.18 -3.70
C LEU A 151 2.98 -4.93 -4.99
N PHE A 152 3.75 -4.70 -6.04
CA PHE A 152 3.57 -5.37 -7.31
C PHE A 152 3.70 -6.89 -7.19
N LEU A 153 4.75 -7.38 -6.54
CA LEU A 153 4.99 -8.80 -6.37
C LEU A 153 3.89 -9.50 -5.55
N ALA A 154 3.35 -8.81 -4.55
CA ALA A 154 2.22 -9.29 -3.78
C ALA A 154 0.95 -9.41 -4.63
N ASP A 155 0.62 -8.35 -5.37
CA ASP A 155 -0.63 -8.27 -6.14
C ASP A 155 -0.59 -9.12 -7.41
N ALA A 156 0.52 -9.14 -8.12
CA ALA A 156 0.66 -9.86 -9.38
C ALA A 156 0.95 -11.35 -9.21
N TYR A 157 1.81 -11.69 -8.26
CA TYR A 157 2.36 -13.04 -8.11
C TYR A 157 2.09 -13.67 -6.75
N GLY A 158 1.36 -13.00 -5.85
CA GLY A 158 1.05 -13.53 -4.52
C GLY A 158 2.28 -13.71 -3.64
N ILE A 159 3.37 -13.01 -3.90
CA ILE A 159 4.61 -13.08 -3.11
C ILE A 159 4.46 -12.20 -1.88
N PRO A 160 4.43 -12.77 -0.65
CA PRO A 160 4.21 -11.98 0.55
C PRO A 160 5.34 -10.99 0.84
N GLY A 161 4.98 -9.78 1.26
CA GLY A 161 5.92 -8.77 1.71
C GLY A 161 5.22 -7.71 2.55
N VAL A 162 5.99 -7.03 3.41
CA VAL A 162 5.51 -5.90 4.21
C VAL A 162 5.95 -4.61 3.56
N THR A 163 4.99 -3.81 3.12
CA THR A 163 5.27 -2.49 2.55
C THR A 163 5.22 -1.43 3.65
N VAL A 164 6.34 -0.75 3.87
CA VAL A 164 6.47 0.29 4.91
C VAL A 164 6.46 1.67 4.26
N ASP A 165 5.32 2.34 4.33
CA ASP A 165 5.18 3.75 4.01
C ASP A 165 5.27 4.62 5.29
N THR A 166 4.98 5.90 5.20
CA THR A 166 5.00 6.82 6.35
C THR A 166 3.96 6.45 7.42
N HIS A 167 2.80 5.95 7.02
CA HIS A 167 1.75 5.51 7.96
C HIS A 167 2.16 4.24 8.69
N VAL A 168 2.60 3.23 7.96
CA VAL A 168 3.05 1.96 8.57
C VAL A 168 4.23 2.19 9.50
N PHE A 169 5.20 3.01 9.08
CA PHE A 169 6.35 3.36 9.92
C PHE A 169 5.89 3.99 11.24
N ARG A 170 5.10 5.05 11.18
CA ARG A 170 4.62 5.77 12.36
C ARG A 170 3.79 4.89 13.28
N ILE A 171 2.81 4.19 12.72
CA ILE A 171 1.83 3.45 13.53
C ILE A 171 2.45 2.19 14.13
N SER A 172 3.30 1.47 13.41
CA SER A 172 4.01 0.31 13.94
C SER A 172 4.89 0.67 15.15
N HIS A 173 5.51 1.83 15.13
CA HIS A 173 6.28 2.34 16.28
C HIS A 173 5.36 2.69 17.46
N ARG A 174 4.24 3.36 17.20
CA ARG A 174 3.25 3.70 18.24
C ARG A 174 2.63 2.47 18.87
N LEU A 175 2.37 1.44 18.08
CA LEU A 175 1.84 0.14 18.55
C LEU A 175 2.88 -0.67 19.34
N GLY A 176 4.14 -0.32 19.26
CA GLY A 176 5.22 -1.08 19.90
C GLY A 176 5.71 -2.28 19.09
N TRP A 177 5.37 -2.36 17.83
CA TRP A 177 5.77 -3.47 16.94
C TRP A 177 7.16 -3.30 16.35
N ALA A 178 7.64 -2.07 16.24
CA ALA A 178 8.92 -1.74 15.63
C ALA A 178 9.63 -0.62 16.40
N LYS A 179 10.97 -0.64 16.32
CA LYS A 179 11.87 0.37 16.89
C LYS A 179 12.91 0.83 15.88
N GLY A 180 12.89 0.28 14.67
CA GLY A 180 13.85 0.57 13.61
C GLY A 180 13.89 2.05 13.24
N LYS A 181 15.08 2.52 12.85
CA LYS A 181 15.31 3.94 12.54
C LYS A 181 14.89 4.33 11.13
N ASN A 182 14.66 3.35 10.27
CA ASN A 182 14.29 3.57 8.88
C ASN A 182 13.28 2.52 8.41
N PRO A 183 12.64 2.73 7.24
CA PRO A 183 11.65 1.79 6.71
C PRO A 183 12.15 0.37 6.50
N GLN A 184 13.39 0.18 6.11
CA GLN A 184 13.97 -1.15 5.87
C GLN A 184 14.11 -1.95 7.16
N GLN A 185 14.59 -1.34 8.24
CA GLN A 185 14.66 -1.98 9.55
C GLN A 185 13.26 -2.30 10.07
N THR A 186 12.32 -1.39 9.91
CA THR A 186 10.91 -1.57 10.29
C THR A 186 10.27 -2.73 9.52
N GLU A 187 10.50 -2.85 8.22
CA GLU A 187 10.05 -3.97 7.41
C GLU A 187 10.50 -5.31 8.00
N GLN A 188 11.79 -5.43 8.32
CA GLN A 188 12.35 -6.65 8.88
C GLN A 188 11.77 -6.99 10.26
N GLU A 189 11.56 -5.98 11.10
CA GLU A 189 10.93 -6.17 12.41
C GLU A 189 9.47 -6.63 12.26
N LEU A 190 8.71 -6.02 11.37
CA LEU A 190 7.31 -6.38 11.12
C LEU A 190 7.19 -7.80 10.54
N MET A 191 8.10 -8.22 9.67
CA MET A 191 8.13 -9.58 9.15
C MET A 191 8.37 -10.64 10.24
N LYS A 192 9.02 -10.28 11.33
CA LYS A 192 9.22 -11.17 12.49
C LYS A 192 8.00 -11.16 13.43
N VAL A 193 7.35 -10.02 13.58
CA VAL A 193 6.23 -9.83 14.53
C VAL A 193 4.91 -10.32 13.94
N LEU A 194 4.63 -9.98 12.67
CA LEU A 194 3.36 -10.26 12.02
C LEU A 194 3.29 -11.69 11.47
N PRO A 195 2.14 -12.38 11.60
CA PRO A 195 1.87 -13.57 10.82
C PRO A 195 1.97 -13.29 9.32
N ARG A 196 2.47 -14.26 8.56
CA ARG A 196 2.75 -14.09 7.14
C ARG A 196 1.51 -13.71 6.31
N ASP A 197 0.34 -14.21 6.66
CA ASP A 197 -0.93 -13.92 5.99
C ASP A 197 -1.40 -12.46 6.20
N HIS A 198 -0.84 -11.74 7.17
CA HIS A 198 -1.10 -10.31 7.40
C HIS A 198 -0.14 -9.37 6.67
N TRP A 199 0.95 -9.86 6.12
CA TRP A 199 1.99 -9.00 5.53
C TRP A 199 1.47 -8.11 4.42
N ASN A 200 0.68 -8.65 3.50
CA ASN A 200 0.22 -7.90 2.34
C ASN A 200 -0.89 -6.91 2.66
N ARG A 201 -1.68 -7.15 3.69
CA ARG A 201 -2.82 -6.30 4.04
C ARG A 201 -2.56 -5.25 5.11
N ILE A 202 -1.51 -5.42 5.91
CA ILE A 202 -1.21 -4.46 6.98
C ILE A 202 -0.94 -3.05 6.45
N ASN A 203 -0.38 -2.91 5.26
CA ASN A 203 -0.10 -1.62 4.64
C ASN A 203 -1.37 -0.79 4.48
N PHE A 204 -2.37 -1.27 3.74
CA PHE A 204 -3.58 -0.48 3.51
C PHE A 204 -4.42 -0.30 4.78
N GLN A 205 -4.45 -1.29 5.67
CA GLN A 205 -5.16 -1.18 6.94
C GLN A 205 -4.59 -0.05 7.81
N LEU A 206 -3.28 0.04 7.94
CA LEU A 206 -2.63 1.11 8.70
C LEU A 206 -2.68 2.47 7.99
N ILE A 207 -2.75 2.50 6.66
CA ILE A 207 -2.99 3.74 5.92
C ILE A 207 -4.37 4.31 6.27
N TYR A 208 -5.42 3.49 6.23
CA TYR A 208 -6.77 3.93 6.63
C TYR A 208 -6.80 4.40 8.08
N LEU A 209 -6.28 3.60 9.00
CA LEU A 209 -6.21 3.98 10.41
C LEU A 209 -5.44 5.29 10.61
N GLY A 210 -4.35 5.48 9.90
CA GLY A 210 -3.50 6.66 9.98
C GLY A 210 -4.15 7.93 9.45
N ARG A 211 -4.98 7.81 8.43
CA ARG A 211 -5.73 8.93 7.86
C ARG A 211 -6.91 9.33 8.73
N GLU A 212 -7.61 8.36 9.28
CA GLU A 212 -8.87 8.57 9.99
C GLU A 212 -8.69 8.86 11.49
N ILE A 213 -7.77 8.16 12.15
CA ILE A 213 -7.64 8.15 13.61
C ILE A 213 -6.23 8.43 14.10
N CYS A 214 -5.27 7.59 13.71
CA CYS A 214 -3.88 7.68 14.20
C CYS A 214 -3.05 8.64 13.36
N THR A 215 -3.49 9.90 13.30
CA THR A 215 -2.86 10.94 12.48
C THR A 215 -1.49 11.35 13.00
N ALA A 216 -0.67 11.91 12.12
CA ALA A 216 0.72 12.27 12.46
C ALA A 216 0.81 13.31 13.58
N ARG A 217 -0.03 14.34 13.52
CA ARG A 217 0.01 15.48 14.48
C ARG A 217 -0.79 15.25 15.75
N LYS A 218 -1.98 14.66 15.64
CA LYS A 218 -2.90 14.50 16.76
C LYS A 218 -3.63 13.15 16.66
N ALA A 219 -3.05 12.13 17.27
CA ALA A 219 -3.69 10.83 17.34
C ALA A 219 -4.96 10.89 18.20
N LYS A 220 -6.07 10.37 17.64
CA LYS A 220 -7.37 10.34 18.33
C LYS A 220 -7.51 9.05 19.15
N CYS A 221 -6.63 8.85 20.13
CA CYS A 221 -6.52 7.60 20.89
C CYS A 221 -7.83 7.22 21.60
N THR A 222 -8.59 8.19 22.10
CA THR A 222 -9.88 7.95 22.77
C THR A 222 -10.96 7.38 21.82
N GLN A 223 -10.80 7.59 20.52
CA GLN A 223 -11.69 7.06 19.49
C GLN A 223 -11.11 5.82 18.80
N CYS A 224 -9.85 5.48 19.10
CA CYS A 224 -9.15 4.40 18.43
C CYS A 224 -9.69 3.02 18.85
N PRO A 225 -10.03 2.14 17.89
CA PRO A 225 -10.48 0.78 18.19
C PRO A 225 -9.37 -0.11 18.76
N LEU A 226 -8.10 0.30 18.63
CA LEU A 226 -6.93 -0.42 19.13
C LEU A 226 -6.43 0.08 20.49
N GLN A 227 -7.12 1.06 21.06
CA GLN A 227 -6.68 1.79 22.26
C GLN A 227 -6.30 0.88 23.43
N GLU A 228 -7.04 -0.21 23.64
CA GLU A 228 -6.82 -1.12 24.74
C GLU A 228 -5.52 -1.91 24.64
N TRP A 229 -5.06 -2.18 23.41
CA TRP A 229 -3.90 -3.05 23.14
C TRP A 229 -2.67 -2.30 22.62
N CYS A 230 -2.80 -1.00 22.38
CA CYS A 230 -1.71 -0.17 21.84
C CYS A 230 -0.79 0.32 22.97
N GLU A 231 0.53 0.26 22.74
CA GLU A 231 1.52 0.81 23.69
C GLU A 231 1.52 2.34 23.74
N LYS A 232 0.93 3.01 22.73
CA LYS A 232 0.81 4.48 22.65
C LYS A 232 2.15 5.21 22.74
N ASN A 233 3.15 4.73 22.04
CA ASN A 233 4.46 5.39 21.90
C ASN A 233 4.32 6.62 20.96
N LEU A 234 3.77 7.71 21.49
CA LEU A 234 3.44 8.94 20.74
C LEU A 234 4.64 9.87 20.62
#